data_56fb8c4044442e48c0700954220b8934
#
_entry.id   56fb8c4044442e48c0700954220b8934
#
_cell.length_a   1.000
_cell.length_b   1.000
_cell.length_c   1.000
_cell.angle_alpha   90.00
_cell.angle_beta   90.00
_cell.angle_gamma   90.00
#
_symmetry.space_group_name_H-M   'P 1'
#
loop_
_entity.id
_entity.type
_entity.pdbx_description
1 polymer ?
#
loop_
_entity_poly.entity_id
_entity_poly.type
_entity_poly.pdbx_seq_one_letter_code
_entity_poly.pdbx_strand_id
1 'polypeptide(L)'
;MKRLALLAAALLMVSACGSRYPEHSVIVNSDDALVKTAAGTVCGYIEDGIYTFKGIDYAQARRFEAPQDPEPWEGVQTALYYGNQCHQAPRFTWGDDAEAFLYQWDDGVQSDNCLNLNVWTKGINDGKKRPVMVWLHGGGYAMGASSELPFYDGTNLARKDVVLVSINHRLNFLGYLDLSDFGEKYKYSGVAGVMDMVKALEWVHKNIEGFGGDPDNVTIFGQSGGGGKVNILLGAPSAKGLFHRGIIESGSMTNLMDREKARAMGRKVVEKLGLDAKTIDRIQEIPYSELLDAATEAVIEENPDNVFYRWYGAGMWCSPVLDGEVIPFPLTDERVAEFSKGLLTIIGCNFSENNMLPAVYANADIRYKMGDTKQYLYIFAKPSPHMDGTFATNHCTEMPFVFNNIWLGRFMVGADKSAYKLADFMSDVWVSFAKDGVPDVKRFHWEEYDPETKPMVVFNDETVTVHAGDAIFGEMAAYKPARWKYRQR
;
A
#
# COMPACT_ATOMS: atom_id res chain seq x y z
N MET A 1 -58.32 -33.61 15.21
CA MET A 1 -57.49 -32.56 15.83
C MET A 1 -56.00 -32.85 15.89
N LYS A 2 -55.54 -34.05 16.25
CA LYS A 2 -54.10 -34.37 16.32
C LYS A 2 -53.35 -34.37 14.96
N ARG A 3 -54.01 -34.63 13.81
CA ARG A 3 -53.38 -34.56 12.48
C ARG A 3 -53.24 -33.16 11.92
N LEU A 4 -54.11 -32.20 12.30
CA LEU A 4 -53.96 -30.80 11.92
C LEU A 4 -52.82 -30.12 12.69
N ALA A 5 -52.60 -30.51 13.97
CA ALA A 5 -51.50 -29.96 14.76
C ALA A 5 -50.12 -30.38 14.26
N LEU A 6 -50.02 -31.63 13.73
CA LEU A 6 -48.76 -32.12 13.12
C LEU A 6 -48.45 -31.45 11.79
N LEU A 7 -49.45 -31.12 10.95
CA LEU A 7 -49.25 -30.36 9.72
C LEU A 7 -48.88 -28.92 9.99
N ALA A 8 -49.45 -28.27 10.99
CA ALA A 8 -49.08 -26.91 11.39
C ALA A 8 -47.66 -26.82 11.98
N ALA A 9 -47.23 -27.83 12.76
CA ALA A 9 -45.88 -27.93 13.27
C ALA A 9 -44.85 -28.21 12.16
N ALA A 10 -45.20 -29.02 11.14
CA ALA A 10 -44.35 -29.25 9.99
C ALA A 10 -44.24 -28.03 9.07
N LEU A 11 -45.30 -27.22 8.88
CA LEU A 11 -45.25 -25.97 8.16
C LEU A 11 -44.46 -24.88 8.91
N LEU A 12 -44.50 -24.85 10.25
CA LEU A 12 -43.68 -23.92 11.06
C LEU A 12 -42.19 -24.32 11.08
N MET A 13 -41.83 -25.58 10.91
CA MET A 13 -40.45 -26.02 10.78
C MET A 13 -39.86 -25.75 9.38
N VAL A 14 -40.67 -25.67 8.33
CA VAL A 14 -40.22 -25.35 6.97
C VAL A 14 -40.00 -23.83 6.82
N SER A 15 -40.75 -23.01 7.56
CA SER A 15 -40.53 -21.54 7.56
C SER A 15 -39.39 -21.08 8.48
N ALA A 16 -38.79 -21.96 9.30
CA ALA A 16 -37.62 -21.70 10.12
C ALA A 16 -36.29 -22.12 9.47
N CYS A 17 -36.31 -22.69 8.25
CA CYS A 17 -35.12 -22.79 7.40
C CYS A 17 -34.96 -21.45 6.65
N GLY A 18 -34.54 -20.41 7.37
CA GLY A 18 -33.87 -19.27 6.76
C GLY A 18 -32.75 -19.80 5.88
N SER A 19 -32.54 -19.21 4.72
CA SER A 19 -31.58 -19.64 3.73
C SER A 19 -30.26 -20.01 4.43
N ARG A 20 -29.73 -21.22 4.20
CA ARG A 20 -28.44 -21.67 4.75
C ARG A 20 -27.27 -20.82 4.27
N TYR A 21 -27.53 -19.93 3.34
CA TYR A 21 -26.56 -19.02 2.75
C TYR A 21 -26.96 -17.59 3.08
N PRO A 22 -26.03 -16.74 3.53
CA PRO A 22 -26.31 -15.32 3.66
C PRO A 22 -26.76 -14.78 2.30
N GLU A 23 -27.78 -13.93 2.29
CA GLU A 23 -28.17 -13.23 1.07
C GLU A 23 -27.07 -12.21 0.75
N HIS A 24 -26.49 -12.32 -0.45
CA HIS A 24 -25.57 -11.37 -1.02
C HIS A 24 -26.29 -10.58 -2.11
N SER A 25 -26.12 -9.27 -2.10
CA SER A 25 -26.70 -8.38 -3.11
C SER A 25 -25.60 -7.70 -3.90
N VAL A 26 -25.70 -7.78 -5.24
CA VAL A 26 -24.83 -7.05 -6.15
C VAL A 26 -25.70 -6.24 -7.12
N ILE A 27 -25.53 -4.92 -7.14
CA ILE A 27 -26.26 -4.00 -8.01
C ILE A 27 -25.24 -3.35 -8.95
N VAL A 28 -25.38 -3.59 -10.24
CA VAL A 28 -24.49 -3.08 -11.29
C VAL A 28 -25.27 -2.25 -12.28
N ASN A 29 -24.65 -1.24 -12.86
CA ASN A 29 -25.28 -0.30 -13.81
C ASN A 29 -26.52 0.41 -13.25
N SER A 30 -26.41 0.89 -12.04
CA SER A 30 -27.46 1.66 -11.38
C SER A 30 -27.08 3.13 -11.32
N ASP A 31 -28.03 3.99 -11.56
CA ASP A 31 -27.93 5.44 -11.30
C ASP A 31 -27.60 5.72 -9.82
N ASP A 32 -27.83 4.73 -8.94
CA ASP A 32 -27.50 4.79 -7.52
C ASP A 32 -25.99 4.77 -7.23
N ALA A 33 -25.15 4.35 -8.19
CA ALA A 33 -23.69 4.26 -8.05
C ALA A 33 -22.94 5.25 -8.94
N LEU A 34 -23.49 6.45 -9.17
CA LEU A 34 -22.88 7.50 -9.97
C LEU A 34 -22.19 8.54 -9.10
N VAL A 35 -20.95 8.86 -9.44
CA VAL A 35 -20.18 9.96 -8.83
C VAL A 35 -19.60 10.84 -9.92
N LYS A 36 -19.79 12.17 -9.77
CA LYS A 36 -19.16 13.16 -10.62
C LYS A 36 -17.77 13.50 -10.08
N THR A 37 -16.75 13.29 -10.88
CA THR A 37 -15.38 13.73 -10.63
C THR A 37 -15.04 15.00 -11.41
N ALA A 38 -13.87 15.57 -11.17
CA ALA A 38 -13.40 16.74 -11.92
C ALA A 38 -13.23 16.46 -13.42
N ALA A 39 -12.94 15.21 -13.82
CA ALA A 39 -12.73 14.84 -15.22
C ALA A 39 -14.00 14.34 -15.90
N GLY A 40 -14.97 13.77 -15.17
CA GLY A 40 -16.22 13.25 -15.72
C GLY A 40 -16.99 12.41 -14.70
N THR A 41 -18.06 11.76 -15.15
CA THR A 41 -18.89 10.92 -14.27
C THR A 41 -18.42 9.47 -14.35
N VAL A 42 -18.30 8.80 -13.18
CA VAL A 42 -17.99 7.37 -13.06
C VAL A 42 -19.16 6.61 -12.48
N CYS A 43 -19.35 5.36 -12.94
CA CYS A 43 -20.35 4.42 -12.45
C CYS A 43 -19.63 3.21 -11.83
N GLY A 44 -19.84 3.00 -10.54
CA GLY A 44 -19.39 1.82 -9.82
C GLY A 44 -20.47 0.73 -9.72
N TYR A 45 -20.33 -0.12 -8.71
CA TYR A 45 -21.35 -1.10 -8.31
C TYR A 45 -21.53 -1.07 -6.79
N ILE A 46 -22.62 -1.68 -6.32
CA ILE A 46 -22.92 -1.81 -4.90
C ILE A 46 -22.91 -3.29 -4.55
N GLU A 47 -22.08 -3.70 -3.59
CA GLU A 47 -22.04 -5.07 -3.08
C GLU A 47 -22.28 -5.05 -1.57
N ASP A 48 -23.38 -5.70 -1.13
CA ASP A 48 -23.76 -5.76 0.29
C ASP A 48 -23.78 -4.37 0.96
N GLY A 49 -24.26 -3.36 0.24
CA GLY A 49 -24.35 -1.97 0.71
C GLY A 49 -23.06 -1.18 0.69
N ILE A 50 -21.97 -1.71 0.12
CA ILE A 50 -20.72 -0.99 -0.10
C ILE A 50 -20.60 -0.58 -1.57
N TYR A 51 -20.45 0.71 -1.80
CA TYR A 51 -20.17 1.28 -3.11
C TYR A 51 -18.72 1.03 -3.47
N THR A 52 -18.49 0.46 -4.63
CA THR A 52 -17.17 0.08 -5.10
C THR A 52 -16.92 0.63 -6.49
N PHE A 53 -15.80 1.32 -6.64
CA PHE A 53 -15.33 1.89 -7.90
C PHE A 53 -13.90 1.40 -8.13
N LYS A 54 -13.64 0.77 -9.26
CA LYS A 54 -12.33 0.19 -9.59
C LYS A 54 -11.80 0.76 -10.91
N GLY A 55 -10.49 1.05 -10.95
CA GLY A 55 -9.82 1.46 -12.18
C GLY A 55 -10.16 2.88 -12.65
N ILE A 56 -10.37 3.83 -11.72
CA ILE A 56 -10.56 5.24 -12.09
C ILE A 56 -9.19 5.85 -12.41
N ASP A 57 -9.01 6.37 -13.62
CA ASP A 57 -7.80 7.11 -13.97
C ASP A 57 -7.74 8.43 -13.19
N TYR A 58 -6.69 8.59 -12.37
CA TYR A 58 -6.45 9.83 -11.62
C TYR A 58 -5.48 10.77 -12.35
N ALA A 59 -4.69 10.24 -13.26
CA ALA A 59 -3.73 10.97 -14.07
C ALA A 59 -3.44 10.22 -15.37
N GLN A 60 -2.75 10.91 -16.28
CA GLN A 60 -2.10 10.34 -17.45
C GLN A 60 -0.65 10.79 -17.50
N ALA A 61 0.25 9.96 -18.04
CA ALA A 61 1.63 10.31 -18.24
C ALA A 61 2.22 9.55 -19.42
N ARG A 62 3.11 10.22 -20.16
CA ARG A 62 4.06 9.52 -21.03
C ARG A 62 5.21 8.97 -20.19
N ARG A 63 5.93 7.97 -20.68
CA ARG A 63 7.09 7.40 -19.97
C ARG A 63 8.07 8.49 -19.60
N PHE A 64 8.55 8.47 -18.34
CA PHE A 64 9.58 9.37 -17.82
C PHE A 64 9.17 10.85 -17.71
N GLU A 65 7.97 11.23 -18.15
CA GLU A 65 7.44 12.58 -18.02
C GLU A 65 6.59 12.73 -16.76
N ALA A 66 6.42 13.98 -16.30
CA ALA A 66 5.58 14.28 -15.15
C ALA A 66 4.10 13.91 -15.42
N PRO A 67 3.35 13.42 -14.41
CA PRO A 67 1.94 13.12 -14.56
C PRO A 67 1.10 14.39 -14.74
N GLN A 68 0.02 14.28 -15.51
CA GLN A 68 -0.93 15.36 -15.77
C GLN A 68 -2.34 14.91 -15.39
N ASP A 69 -3.25 15.85 -15.22
CA ASP A 69 -4.68 15.54 -15.00
C ASP A 69 -5.20 14.69 -16.18
N PRO A 70 -6.13 13.76 -15.94
CA PRO A 70 -6.74 12.99 -17.02
C PRO A 70 -7.54 13.89 -17.94
N GLU A 71 -7.61 13.55 -19.23
CA GLU A 71 -8.47 14.27 -20.16
C GLU A 71 -9.94 14.20 -19.72
N PRO A 72 -10.64 15.34 -19.69
CA PRO A 72 -12.07 15.35 -19.38
C PRO A 72 -12.89 14.55 -20.40
N TRP A 73 -13.92 13.85 -19.92
CA TRP A 73 -14.83 13.08 -20.78
C TRP A 73 -16.28 13.46 -20.58
N GLU A 74 -17.08 13.24 -21.63
CA GLU A 74 -18.53 13.35 -21.60
C GLU A 74 -19.18 11.98 -21.31
N GLY A 75 -20.38 12.00 -20.72
CA GLY A 75 -21.12 10.79 -20.38
C GLY A 75 -20.59 10.10 -19.12
N VAL A 76 -20.83 8.80 -19.05
CA VAL A 76 -20.50 7.97 -17.86
C VAL A 76 -19.48 6.91 -18.25
N GLN A 77 -18.37 6.87 -17.55
CA GLN A 77 -17.41 5.77 -17.63
C GLN A 77 -17.68 4.74 -16.53
N THR A 78 -17.54 3.45 -16.86
CA THR A 78 -17.68 2.38 -15.86
C THR A 78 -16.40 2.20 -15.07
N ALA A 79 -16.54 2.02 -13.76
CA ALA A 79 -15.45 1.75 -12.81
C ALA A 79 -15.73 0.40 -12.09
N LEU A 80 -15.82 -0.69 -12.89
CA LEU A 80 -16.28 -2.00 -12.44
C LEU A 80 -15.15 -3.02 -12.18
N TYR A 81 -13.95 -2.82 -12.75
CA TYR A 81 -12.80 -3.71 -12.59
C TYR A 81 -11.52 -2.93 -12.39
N TYR A 82 -10.57 -3.60 -11.76
CA TYR A 82 -9.26 -3.03 -11.53
C TYR A 82 -8.61 -2.56 -12.84
N GLY A 83 -8.00 -1.38 -12.79
CA GLY A 83 -7.23 -0.86 -13.90
C GLY A 83 -5.90 -1.61 -14.11
N ASN A 84 -5.18 -1.24 -15.17
CA ASN A 84 -3.90 -1.85 -15.47
C ASN A 84 -2.88 -1.57 -14.35
N GLN A 85 -1.99 -2.54 -14.15
CA GLN A 85 -0.81 -2.39 -13.30
C GLN A 85 0.33 -1.73 -14.08
N CYS A 86 1.28 -1.12 -13.39
CA CYS A 86 2.51 -0.66 -14.01
C CYS A 86 3.32 -1.85 -14.52
N HIS A 87 4.01 -1.67 -15.64
CA HIS A 87 4.97 -2.65 -16.14
C HIS A 87 5.99 -3.02 -15.07
N GLN A 88 6.20 -4.29 -14.86
CA GLN A 88 7.12 -4.85 -13.88
C GLN A 88 7.62 -6.23 -14.32
N ALA A 89 8.72 -6.70 -13.72
CA ALA A 89 9.22 -8.04 -13.98
C ALA A 89 8.21 -9.09 -13.46
N PRO A 90 8.09 -10.25 -14.12
CA PRO A 90 7.22 -11.33 -13.66
C PRO A 90 7.60 -11.79 -12.25
N ARG A 91 6.62 -12.06 -11.39
CA ARG A 91 6.84 -12.42 -9.98
C ARG A 91 7.24 -13.85 -9.72
N PHE A 92 7.14 -14.74 -10.70
CA PHE A 92 7.63 -16.13 -10.57
C PHE A 92 9.12 -16.22 -10.23
N THR A 93 9.85 -15.10 -10.33
CA THR A 93 11.25 -14.98 -9.90
C THR A 93 11.38 -14.57 -8.42
N TRP A 94 10.28 -14.27 -7.75
CA TRP A 94 10.23 -13.81 -6.37
C TRP A 94 9.89 -14.95 -5.44
N GLY A 95 10.79 -15.23 -4.50
CA GLY A 95 10.55 -16.20 -3.47
C GLY A 95 10.60 -17.65 -3.96
N ASP A 96 10.11 -18.50 -3.13
CA ASP A 96 9.97 -19.93 -3.37
C ASP A 96 8.50 -20.34 -3.55
N ASP A 97 8.27 -21.62 -3.85
CA ASP A 97 6.91 -22.18 -3.99
C ASP A 97 6.04 -21.93 -2.75
N ALA A 98 6.66 -21.80 -1.57
CA ALA A 98 5.95 -21.55 -0.32
C ALA A 98 5.45 -20.13 -0.24
N GLU A 99 6.27 -19.14 -0.60
CA GLU A 99 5.85 -17.75 -0.66
C GLU A 99 4.76 -17.54 -1.72
N ALA A 100 4.92 -18.11 -2.91
CA ALA A 100 3.91 -18.05 -3.96
C ALA A 100 2.55 -18.61 -3.50
N PHE A 101 2.56 -19.73 -2.75
CA PHE A 101 1.35 -20.30 -2.17
C PHE A 101 0.69 -19.39 -1.14
N LEU A 102 1.48 -18.76 -0.28
CA LEU A 102 0.97 -17.94 0.84
C LEU A 102 0.39 -16.62 0.37
N TYR A 103 1.07 -15.94 -0.56
CA TYR A 103 0.67 -14.61 -1.00
C TYR A 103 -0.47 -14.63 -2.03
N GLN A 104 -0.56 -15.65 -2.90
CA GLN A 104 -1.60 -15.72 -3.95
C GLN A 104 -1.63 -14.46 -4.84
N TRP A 105 -0.46 -13.99 -5.29
CA TRP A 105 -0.34 -12.80 -6.12
C TRP A 105 -1.15 -12.87 -7.41
N ASP A 106 -1.78 -11.75 -7.77
CA ASP A 106 -2.39 -11.51 -9.07
C ASP A 106 -1.50 -10.58 -9.90
N ASP A 107 -0.94 -11.10 -10.99
CA ASP A 107 -0.06 -10.34 -11.86
C ASP A 107 -0.81 -9.43 -12.85
N GLY A 108 -2.11 -9.43 -12.88
CA GLY A 108 -2.94 -8.48 -13.65
C GLY A 108 -2.47 -8.14 -15.06
N VAL A 109 -3.15 -7.22 -15.71
CA VAL A 109 -2.72 -6.67 -17.01
C VAL A 109 -1.79 -5.48 -16.79
N GLN A 110 -0.62 -5.49 -17.42
CA GLN A 110 0.37 -4.43 -17.31
C GLN A 110 0.31 -3.47 -18.50
N SER A 111 0.47 -2.16 -18.23
CA SER A 111 0.42 -1.11 -19.26
C SER A 111 1.15 0.15 -18.81
N ASP A 112 1.52 1.00 -19.77
CA ASP A 112 1.95 2.37 -19.49
C ASP A 112 0.81 3.23 -18.90
N ASN A 113 -0.45 2.92 -19.27
CA ASN A 113 -1.63 3.52 -18.64
C ASN A 113 -1.96 2.78 -17.34
N CYS A 114 -1.22 3.09 -16.28
CA CYS A 114 -1.36 2.47 -14.97
C CYS A 114 -1.68 3.46 -13.83
N LEU A 115 -1.91 4.73 -14.15
CA LEU A 115 -2.18 5.76 -13.14
C LEU A 115 -3.67 5.77 -12.75
N ASN A 116 -4.09 4.72 -12.09
CA ASN A 116 -5.47 4.49 -11.68
C ASN A 116 -5.59 4.17 -10.19
N LEU A 117 -6.80 4.32 -9.67
CA LEU A 117 -7.14 4.08 -8.27
C LEU A 117 -8.49 3.37 -8.14
N ASN A 118 -8.72 2.85 -6.94
CA ASN A 118 -9.97 2.20 -6.57
C ASN A 118 -10.53 2.86 -5.32
N VAL A 119 -11.87 2.89 -5.17
CA VAL A 119 -12.57 3.49 -4.02
C VAL A 119 -13.63 2.54 -3.50
N TRP A 120 -13.65 2.34 -2.19
CA TRP A 120 -14.72 1.64 -1.45
C TRP A 120 -15.30 2.57 -0.40
N THR A 121 -16.62 2.67 -0.34
CA THR A 121 -17.30 3.54 0.61
C THR A 121 -18.70 3.04 0.95
N LYS A 122 -19.17 3.42 2.12
CA LYS A 122 -20.52 3.09 2.60
C LYS A 122 -21.62 4.02 2.06
N GLY A 123 -21.25 5.12 1.41
CA GLY A 123 -22.19 6.06 0.83
C GLY A 123 -21.52 7.11 -0.03
N ILE A 124 -22.22 7.54 -1.07
CA ILE A 124 -21.79 8.54 -2.04
C ILE A 124 -22.73 9.74 -1.99
N ASN A 125 -22.23 10.93 -2.33
CA ASN A 125 -23.01 12.17 -2.42
C ASN A 125 -23.86 12.47 -1.15
N ASP A 126 -23.48 11.93 0.01
CA ASP A 126 -24.23 12.00 1.26
C ASP A 126 -23.71 13.06 2.25
N GLY A 127 -22.60 13.72 1.94
CA GLY A 127 -21.98 14.80 2.72
C GLY A 127 -21.48 14.39 4.11
N LYS A 128 -21.27 13.08 4.37
CA LYS A 128 -20.94 12.59 5.72
C LYS A 128 -19.50 12.83 6.16
N LYS A 129 -18.60 13.19 5.24
CA LYS A 129 -17.20 13.48 5.57
C LYS A 129 -16.54 12.36 6.37
N ARG A 130 -16.53 11.14 5.79
CA ARG A 130 -15.85 9.99 6.37
C ARG A 130 -14.33 10.17 6.30
N PRO A 131 -13.57 9.70 7.29
CA PRO A 131 -12.11 9.65 7.16
C PRO A 131 -11.71 8.83 5.94
N VAL A 132 -10.68 9.29 5.24
CA VAL A 132 -10.16 8.66 4.03
C VAL A 132 -8.87 7.93 4.38
N MET A 133 -8.74 6.69 3.96
CA MET A 133 -7.51 5.89 4.08
C MET A 133 -6.99 5.59 2.68
N VAL A 134 -5.76 6.03 2.36
CA VAL A 134 -5.15 5.82 1.05
C VAL A 134 -4.05 4.77 1.17
N TRP A 135 -4.24 3.63 0.51
CA TRP A 135 -3.32 2.51 0.48
C TRP A 135 -2.24 2.67 -0.58
N LEU A 136 -0.98 2.52 -0.14
CA LEU A 136 0.22 2.47 -0.96
C LEU A 136 0.81 1.05 -0.89
N HIS A 137 0.72 0.31 -1.99
CA HIS A 137 1.16 -1.09 -2.05
C HIS A 137 2.67 -1.28 -1.84
N GLY A 138 3.07 -2.48 -1.46
CA GLY A 138 4.45 -2.90 -1.25
C GLY A 138 5.27 -3.13 -2.53
N GLY A 139 6.23 -4.06 -2.46
CA GLY A 139 7.09 -4.44 -3.58
C GLY A 139 8.28 -3.50 -3.82
N GLY A 140 8.75 -2.80 -2.80
CA GLY A 140 9.78 -1.77 -2.93
C GLY A 140 9.28 -0.60 -3.79
N TYR A 141 10.13 -0.15 -4.69
CA TYR A 141 9.77 0.79 -5.76
C TYR A 141 9.76 0.09 -7.12
N ALA A 142 9.87 -1.23 -7.13
CA ALA A 142 10.12 -2.05 -8.32
C ALA A 142 8.89 -2.76 -8.87
N MET A 143 7.97 -3.16 -8.01
CA MET A 143 6.83 -3.99 -8.35
C MET A 143 5.65 -3.75 -7.40
N GLY A 144 4.56 -4.45 -7.64
CA GLY A 144 3.35 -4.37 -6.86
C GLY A 144 2.20 -3.71 -7.61
N ALA A 145 1.02 -3.80 -7.01
CA ALA A 145 -0.18 -3.13 -7.48
C ALA A 145 -1.21 -3.01 -6.36
N SER A 146 -2.13 -2.07 -6.52
CA SER A 146 -3.24 -1.83 -5.60
C SER A 146 -4.22 -3.01 -5.47
N SER A 147 -4.13 -3.98 -6.38
CA SER A 147 -4.99 -5.17 -6.47
C SER A 147 -4.23 -6.50 -6.43
N GLU A 148 -2.92 -6.47 -6.17
CA GLU A 148 -2.03 -7.63 -6.31
C GLU A 148 -2.31 -8.77 -5.33
N LEU A 149 -2.89 -8.45 -4.18
CA LEU A 149 -3.22 -9.42 -3.13
C LEU A 149 -4.71 -9.37 -2.84
N PRO A 150 -5.39 -10.52 -2.75
CA PRO A 150 -6.84 -10.56 -2.61
C PRO A 150 -7.34 -9.86 -1.34
N PHE A 151 -6.53 -9.81 -0.29
CA PHE A 151 -6.89 -9.16 0.95
C PHE A 151 -6.72 -7.63 0.96
N TYR A 152 -6.28 -7.00 -0.15
CA TYR A 152 -6.32 -5.55 -0.32
C TYR A 152 -7.72 -5.00 -0.67
N ASP A 153 -8.71 -5.86 -0.79
CA ASP A 153 -10.11 -5.45 -0.98
C ASP A 153 -10.58 -4.54 0.17
N GLY A 154 -11.14 -3.39 -0.19
CA GLY A 154 -11.49 -2.32 0.75
C GLY A 154 -12.84 -2.49 1.45
N THR A 155 -13.61 -3.51 1.08
CA THR A 155 -15.02 -3.68 1.52
C THR A 155 -15.15 -3.70 3.05
N ASN A 156 -14.30 -4.46 3.75
CA ASN A 156 -14.43 -4.61 5.20
C ASN A 156 -13.98 -3.35 5.97
N LEU A 157 -12.98 -2.62 5.48
CA LEU A 157 -12.65 -1.30 6.04
C LEU A 157 -13.76 -0.28 5.78
N ALA A 158 -14.33 -0.25 4.57
CA ALA A 158 -15.45 0.63 4.27
C ALA A 158 -16.68 0.36 5.16
N ARG A 159 -16.92 -0.90 5.56
CA ARG A 159 -17.95 -1.24 6.56
C ARG A 159 -17.73 -0.60 7.92
N LYS A 160 -16.51 -0.18 8.26
CA LYS A 160 -16.17 0.55 9.49
C LYS A 160 -16.30 2.08 9.34
N ASP A 161 -17.02 2.52 8.30
CA ASP A 161 -17.37 3.93 8.03
C ASP A 161 -16.17 4.83 7.70
N VAL A 162 -15.23 4.29 6.91
CA VAL A 162 -14.16 5.02 6.25
C VAL A 162 -14.33 4.93 4.72
N VAL A 163 -13.69 5.83 3.99
CA VAL A 163 -13.47 5.68 2.54
C VAL A 163 -12.09 5.10 2.34
N LEU A 164 -12.01 3.90 1.75
CA LEU A 164 -10.73 3.33 1.36
C LEU A 164 -10.43 3.67 -0.10
N VAL A 165 -9.22 4.14 -0.35
CA VAL A 165 -8.66 4.37 -1.68
C VAL A 165 -7.39 3.52 -1.81
N SER A 166 -7.21 2.81 -2.92
CA SER A 166 -5.93 2.15 -3.25
C SER A 166 -5.43 2.63 -4.60
N ILE A 167 -4.14 2.91 -4.72
CA ILE A 167 -3.57 3.55 -5.91
C ILE A 167 -2.52 2.69 -6.58
N ASN A 168 -2.46 2.74 -7.93
CA ASN A 168 -1.31 2.34 -8.73
C ASN A 168 -0.47 3.56 -9.08
N HIS A 169 0.81 3.39 -9.31
CA HIS A 169 1.75 4.42 -9.72
C HIS A 169 2.90 3.78 -10.51
N ARG A 170 3.69 4.55 -11.24
CA ARG A 170 4.85 4.02 -11.97
C ARG A 170 5.90 3.48 -11.02
N LEU A 171 6.53 2.39 -11.46
CA LEU A 171 7.48 1.58 -10.70
C LEU A 171 8.78 1.41 -11.50
N ASN A 172 9.81 0.83 -10.83
CA ASN A 172 11.08 0.44 -11.43
C ASN A 172 11.70 1.55 -12.30
N PHE A 173 12.24 1.21 -13.45
CA PHE A 173 12.85 2.18 -14.35
C PHE A 173 11.84 3.18 -14.91
N LEU A 174 10.56 2.82 -15.07
CA LEU A 174 9.53 3.75 -15.55
C LEU A 174 9.18 4.83 -14.51
N GLY A 175 9.36 4.55 -13.24
CA GLY A 175 9.11 5.49 -12.15
C GLY A 175 10.33 6.24 -11.64
N TYR A 176 11.57 5.70 -11.87
CA TYR A 176 12.75 6.14 -11.14
C TYR A 176 14.06 6.16 -11.95
N LEU A 177 14.05 5.94 -13.26
CA LEU A 177 15.23 6.12 -14.10
C LEU A 177 15.45 7.61 -14.37
N ASP A 178 16.56 8.16 -13.89
CA ASP A 178 16.86 9.59 -14.06
C ASP A 178 17.42 9.87 -15.48
N LEU A 179 16.60 10.48 -16.31
CA LEU A 179 16.91 10.94 -17.66
C LEU A 179 17.01 12.47 -17.76
N SER A 180 17.17 13.17 -16.63
CA SER A 180 17.18 14.64 -16.58
C SER A 180 18.29 15.29 -17.42
N ASP A 181 19.38 14.56 -17.73
CA ASP A 181 20.44 15.03 -18.62
C ASP A 181 20.01 15.12 -20.10
N PHE A 182 18.86 14.54 -20.48
CA PHE A 182 18.40 14.43 -21.87
C PHE A 182 17.29 15.44 -22.25
N GLY A 183 16.94 16.37 -21.36
CA GLY A 183 16.02 17.46 -21.69
C GLY A 183 15.01 17.77 -20.60
N GLU A 184 14.42 18.97 -20.66
CA GLU A 184 13.52 19.51 -19.63
C GLU A 184 12.31 18.63 -19.36
N LYS A 185 11.72 17.98 -20.37
CA LYS A 185 10.56 17.10 -20.19
C LYS A 185 10.85 15.85 -19.35
N TYR A 186 12.14 15.45 -19.25
CA TYR A 186 12.60 14.32 -18.45
C TYR A 186 13.18 14.74 -17.09
N LYS A 187 13.11 16.05 -16.75
CA LYS A 187 13.67 16.63 -15.53
C LYS A 187 13.32 15.84 -14.25
N TYR A 188 12.10 15.33 -14.17
CA TYR A 188 11.57 14.64 -13.00
C TYR A 188 11.50 13.12 -13.16
N SER A 189 12.14 12.54 -14.15
CA SER A 189 12.04 11.10 -14.43
C SER A 189 12.55 10.23 -13.29
N GLY A 190 13.57 10.67 -12.53
CA GLY A 190 14.09 9.98 -11.35
C GLY A 190 13.14 9.97 -10.14
N VAL A 191 12.06 10.75 -10.19
CA VAL A 191 11.04 10.86 -9.13
C VAL A 191 9.61 10.78 -9.68
N ALA A 192 9.45 10.32 -10.91
CA ALA A 192 8.15 10.26 -11.58
C ALA A 192 7.11 9.46 -10.77
N GLY A 193 7.49 8.33 -10.18
CA GLY A 193 6.60 7.54 -9.32
C GLY A 193 6.18 8.27 -8.03
N VAL A 194 7.03 9.18 -7.51
CA VAL A 194 6.64 10.03 -6.37
C VAL A 194 5.61 11.06 -6.80
N MET A 195 5.83 11.70 -7.95
CA MET A 195 4.87 12.67 -8.52
C MET A 195 3.51 12.01 -8.82
N ASP A 196 3.50 10.76 -9.24
CA ASP A 196 2.26 10.00 -9.46
C ASP A 196 1.46 9.85 -8.16
N MET A 197 2.13 9.50 -7.06
CA MET A 197 1.48 9.39 -5.74
C MET A 197 0.95 10.74 -5.25
N VAL A 198 1.70 11.82 -5.43
CA VAL A 198 1.22 13.19 -5.13
C VAL A 198 -0.01 13.52 -5.97
N LYS A 199 0.02 13.20 -7.28
CA LYS A 199 -1.11 13.44 -8.19
C LYS A 199 -2.35 12.64 -7.79
N ALA A 200 -2.19 11.41 -7.29
CA ALA A 200 -3.30 10.62 -6.74
C ALA A 200 -3.89 11.26 -5.48
N LEU A 201 -3.05 11.81 -4.60
CA LEU A 201 -3.52 12.55 -3.42
C LEU A 201 -4.22 13.87 -3.81
N GLU A 202 -3.74 14.58 -4.84
CA GLU A 202 -4.45 15.74 -5.40
C GLU A 202 -5.82 15.33 -5.95
N TRP A 203 -5.91 14.18 -6.62
CA TRP A 203 -7.19 13.63 -7.08
C TRP A 203 -8.13 13.34 -5.90
N VAL A 204 -7.62 12.71 -4.84
CA VAL A 204 -8.38 12.47 -3.60
C VAL A 204 -8.90 13.79 -3.05
N HIS A 205 -8.03 14.78 -2.89
CA HIS A 205 -8.42 16.10 -2.37
C HIS A 205 -9.54 16.75 -3.20
N LYS A 206 -9.49 16.64 -4.54
CA LYS A 206 -10.48 17.25 -5.45
C LYS A 206 -11.83 16.51 -5.50
N ASN A 207 -11.85 15.19 -5.30
CA ASN A 207 -12.99 14.36 -5.71
C ASN A 207 -13.63 13.54 -4.58
N ILE A 208 -12.92 13.31 -3.45
CA ILE A 208 -13.35 12.33 -2.47
C ILE A 208 -14.64 12.68 -1.73
N GLU A 209 -15.04 13.95 -1.72
CA GLU A 209 -16.34 14.37 -1.17
C GLU A 209 -17.52 13.72 -1.90
N GLY A 210 -17.43 13.54 -3.23
CA GLY A 210 -18.44 12.82 -4.00
C GLY A 210 -18.58 11.35 -3.57
N PHE A 211 -17.51 10.76 -3.05
CA PHE A 211 -17.50 9.42 -2.50
C PHE A 211 -17.78 9.39 -0.98
N GLY A 212 -18.28 10.51 -0.42
CA GLY A 212 -18.64 10.64 1.00
C GLY A 212 -17.46 10.75 1.96
N GLY A 213 -16.23 11.00 1.45
CA GLY A 213 -15.01 11.18 2.22
C GLY A 213 -14.76 12.64 2.60
N ASP A 214 -13.82 12.84 3.54
CA ASP A 214 -13.36 14.15 3.98
C ASP A 214 -11.94 14.41 3.44
N PRO A 215 -11.77 15.36 2.49
CA PRO A 215 -10.44 15.69 1.97
C PRO A 215 -9.50 16.28 3.03
N ASP A 216 -10.05 16.81 4.14
CA ASP A 216 -9.29 17.37 5.25
C ASP A 216 -9.01 16.31 6.35
N ASN A 217 -9.35 15.04 6.13
CA ASN A 217 -9.11 13.93 7.05
C ASN A 217 -8.60 12.68 6.32
N VAL A 218 -7.40 12.79 5.75
CA VAL A 218 -6.76 11.75 4.94
C VAL A 218 -5.60 11.12 5.69
N THR A 219 -5.58 9.79 5.77
CA THR A 219 -4.47 8.97 6.29
C THR A 219 -3.88 8.16 5.15
N ILE A 220 -2.59 8.30 4.90
CA ILE A 220 -1.86 7.42 3.98
C ILE A 220 -1.27 6.25 4.75
N PHE A 221 -1.33 5.04 4.20
CA PHE A 221 -0.77 3.87 4.84
C PHE A 221 -0.18 2.90 3.83
N GLY A 222 0.82 2.13 4.23
CA GLY A 222 1.47 1.21 3.33
C GLY A 222 2.45 0.28 4.02
N GLN A 223 2.64 -0.89 3.43
CA GLN A 223 3.48 -1.95 3.94
C GLN A 223 4.74 -2.12 3.09
N SER A 224 5.88 -2.47 3.69
CA SER A 224 7.14 -2.69 2.95
C SER A 224 7.55 -1.44 2.17
N GLY A 225 7.75 -1.56 0.87
CA GLY A 225 7.93 -0.42 -0.03
C GLY A 225 6.83 0.63 0.08
N GLY A 226 5.59 0.23 0.43
CA GLY A 226 4.48 1.14 0.71
C GLY A 226 4.74 2.02 1.93
N GLY A 227 5.28 1.46 3.01
CA GLY A 227 5.73 2.24 4.17
C GLY A 227 6.88 3.19 3.82
N GLY A 228 7.82 2.75 2.94
CA GLY A 228 8.83 3.63 2.37
C GLY A 228 8.24 4.80 1.58
N LYS A 229 7.17 4.54 0.80
CA LYS A 229 6.41 5.57 0.06
C LYS A 229 5.74 6.56 1.01
N VAL A 230 5.19 6.10 2.13
CA VAL A 230 4.68 6.99 3.19
C VAL A 230 5.79 7.91 3.69
N ASN A 231 6.98 7.38 4.01
CA ASN A 231 8.13 8.20 4.43
C ASN A 231 8.54 9.23 3.37
N ILE A 232 8.55 8.86 2.08
CA ILE A 232 8.84 9.79 0.98
C ILE A 232 7.83 10.94 0.94
N LEU A 233 6.53 10.62 1.01
CA LEU A 233 5.47 11.64 0.97
C LEU A 233 5.50 12.58 2.17
N LEU A 234 5.89 12.08 3.36
CA LEU A 234 6.14 12.91 4.53
C LEU A 234 7.28 13.92 4.33
N GLY A 235 8.23 13.63 3.42
CA GLY A 235 9.35 14.49 3.06
C GLY A 235 9.17 15.30 1.78
N ALA A 236 8.04 15.19 1.08
CA ALA A 236 7.78 15.85 -0.19
C ALA A 236 6.96 17.13 -0.01
N PRO A 237 7.51 18.32 -0.35
CA PRO A 237 6.79 19.61 -0.22
C PRO A 237 5.45 19.64 -0.94
N SER A 238 5.38 19.02 -2.11
CA SER A 238 4.16 18.95 -2.95
C SER A 238 3.04 18.09 -2.35
N ALA A 239 3.35 17.24 -1.38
CA ALA A 239 2.36 16.43 -0.66
C ALA A 239 1.80 17.12 0.59
N LYS A 240 2.38 18.28 0.98
CA LYS A 240 1.96 19.01 2.18
C LYS A 240 0.51 19.44 2.10
N GLY A 241 -0.27 19.05 3.12
CA GLY A 241 -1.71 19.39 3.22
C GLY A 241 -2.61 18.46 2.42
N LEU A 242 -2.09 17.48 1.65
CA LEU A 242 -2.90 16.48 0.96
C LEU A 242 -3.23 15.27 1.84
N PHE A 243 -2.56 15.12 2.97
CA PHE A 243 -2.84 14.11 4.00
C PHE A 243 -2.47 14.63 5.38
N HIS A 244 -2.96 13.96 6.44
CA HIS A 244 -2.93 14.42 7.82
C HIS A 244 -2.29 13.40 8.76
N ARG A 245 -2.17 12.12 8.33
CA ARG A 245 -1.59 11.02 9.11
C ARG A 245 -0.88 10.04 8.19
N GLY A 246 0.12 9.33 8.74
CA GLY A 246 0.83 8.27 8.05
C GLY A 246 0.92 6.99 8.88
N ILE A 247 0.77 5.82 8.24
CA ILE A 247 1.03 4.53 8.87
C ILE A 247 2.10 3.80 8.06
N ILE A 248 3.19 3.46 8.72
CA ILE A 248 4.40 2.87 8.13
C ILE A 248 4.53 1.45 8.64
N GLU A 249 4.12 0.48 7.81
CA GLU A 249 4.09 -0.94 8.15
C GLU A 249 5.29 -1.64 7.54
N SER A 250 6.22 -2.12 8.36
CA SER A 250 7.45 -2.81 7.91
C SER A 250 8.20 -2.08 6.78
N GLY A 251 8.19 -0.75 6.81
CA GLY A 251 8.68 0.10 5.73
C GLY A 251 9.47 1.33 6.20
N SER A 252 10.12 1.28 7.36
CA SER A 252 10.89 2.40 7.93
C SER A 252 12.15 2.74 7.11
N MET A 253 12.05 2.70 5.77
CA MET A 253 13.13 3.02 4.84
C MET A 253 13.22 4.52 4.64
N THR A 254 14.42 5.08 4.78
CA THR A 254 14.71 6.51 4.59
C THR A 254 15.78 6.78 3.52
N ASN A 255 16.29 5.72 2.88
CA ASN A 255 17.34 5.83 1.89
C ASN A 255 16.78 6.34 0.56
N LEU A 256 17.50 7.29 -0.03
CA LEU A 256 17.24 7.87 -1.34
C LEU A 256 18.42 7.57 -2.26
N MET A 257 18.17 7.57 -3.58
CA MET A 257 19.21 7.44 -4.58
C MET A 257 19.98 8.77 -4.72
N ASP A 258 21.29 8.68 -4.72
CA ASP A 258 22.14 9.82 -5.06
C ASP A 258 21.90 10.26 -6.52
N ARG A 259 21.79 11.57 -6.73
CA ARG A 259 21.40 12.13 -8.04
C ARG A 259 22.42 11.81 -9.13
N GLU A 260 23.72 11.96 -8.85
CA GLU A 260 24.74 11.69 -9.87
C GLU A 260 24.84 10.22 -10.22
N LYS A 261 24.66 9.34 -9.22
CA LYS A 261 24.57 7.90 -9.44
C LYS A 261 23.34 7.53 -10.30
N ALA A 262 22.19 8.16 -10.03
CA ALA A 262 20.97 7.96 -10.80
C ALA A 262 21.13 8.41 -12.26
N ARG A 263 21.69 9.60 -12.49
CA ARG A 263 22.00 10.14 -13.83
C ARG A 263 23.00 9.28 -14.59
N ALA A 264 24.07 8.81 -13.91
CA ALA A 264 25.04 7.92 -14.54
C ALA A 264 24.38 6.63 -15.04
N MET A 265 23.47 6.05 -14.26
CA MET A 265 22.69 4.89 -14.68
C MET A 265 21.77 5.24 -15.85
N GLY A 266 21.08 6.39 -15.81
CA GLY A 266 20.25 6.85 -16.92
C GLY A 266 21.02 6.98 -18.24
N ARG A 267 22.20 7.60 -18.22
CA ARG A 267 23.10 7.68 -19.38
C ARG A 267 23.48 6.31 -19.92
N LYS A 268 23.84 5.38 -19.03
CA LYS A 268 24.25 4.03 -19.39
C LYS A 268 23.10 3.23 -20.04
N VAL A 269 21.90 3.34 -19.53
CA VAL A 269 20.71 2.69 -20.12
C VAL A 269 20.42 3.26 -21.50
N VAL A 270 20.47 4.60 -21.67
CA VAL A 270 20.26 5.26 -22.96
C VAL A 270 21.30 4.81 -23.99
N GLU A 271 22.57 4.71 -23.58
CA GLU A 271 23.65 4.20 -24.46
C GLU A 271 23.39 2.74 -24.90
N LYS A 272 23.00 1.85 -23.96
CA LYS A 272 22.66 0.45 -24.26
C LYS A 272 21.49 0.30 -25.23
N LEU A 273 20.53 1.24 -25.19
CA LEU A 273 19.42 1.31 -26.14
C LEU A 273 19.82 1.90 -27.50
N GLY A 274 21.09 2.28 -27.70
CA GLY A 274 21.57 2.90 -28.93
C GLY A 274 20.97 4.29 -29.15
N LEU A 275 20.61 4.99 -28.09
CA LEU A 275 20.05 6.34 -28.12
C LEU A 275 21.08 7.38 -27.68
N ASP A 276 20.80 8.62 -28.02
CA ASP A 276 21.59 9.81 -27.63
C ASP A 276 20.63 11.00 -27.37
N ALA A 277 21.18 12.16 -27.03
CA ALA A 277 20.40 13.37 -26.74
C ALA A 277 19.52 13.84 -27.93
N LYS A 278 19.81 13.43 -29.16
CA LYS A 278 19.01 13.79 -30.35
C LYS A 278 17.90 12.78 -30.63
N THR A 279 18.06 11.56 -30.15
CA THR A 279 17.18 10.43 -30.43
C THR A 279 16.43 9.93 -29.21
N ILE A 280 16.66 10.54 -28.05
CA ILE A 280 16.09 10.12 -26.75
C ILE A 280 14.57 9.94 -26.78
N ASP A 281 13.86 10.71 -27.58
CA ASP A 281 12.40 10.63 -27.66
C ASP A 281 11.88 9.28 -28.17
N ARG A 282 12.72 8.51 -28.85
CA ARG A 282 12.40 7.15 -29.26
C ARG A 282 12.24 6.19 -28.09
N ILE A 283 12.72 6.53 -26.88
CA ILE A 283 12.52 5.74 -25.65
C ILE A 283 11.04 5.55 -25.33
N GLN A 284 10.17 6.45 -25.81
CA GLN A 284 8.72 6.34 -25.66
C GLN A 284 8.12 5.15 -26.43
N GLU A 285 8.78 4.70 -27.49
CA GLU A 285 8.30 3.66 -28.41
C GLU A 285 9.01 2.30 -28.18
N ILE A 286 10.07 2.29 -27.37
CA ILE A 286 10.82 1.06 -27.07
C ILE A 286 9.93 0.10 -26.25
N PRO A 287 9.77 -1.16 -26.67
CA PRO A 287 9.07 -2.17 -25.86
C PRO A 287 9.63 -2.24 -24.45
N TYR A 288 8.74 -2.41 -23.44
CA TYR A 288 9.19 -2.48 -22.04
C TYR A 288 10.22 -3.58 -21.79
N SER A 289 10.11 -4.72 -22.48
CA SER A 289 11.09 -5.81 -22.37
C SER A 289 12.50 -5.38 -22.80
N GLU A 290 12.63 -4.63 -23.88
CA GLU A 290 13.94 -4.12 -24.37
C GLU A 290 14.52 -3.08 -23.40
N LEU A 291 13.67 -2.21 -22.84
CA LEU A 291 14.08 -1.26 -21.79
C LEU A 291 14.55 -2.01 -20.55
N LEU A 292 13.79 -3.03 -20.11
CA LEU A 292 14.13 -3.85 -18.94
C LEU A 292 15.45 -4.60 -19.15
N ASP A 293 15.68 -5.16 -20.34
CA ASP A 293 16.92 -5.87 -20.67
C ASP A 293 18.13 -4.92 -20.62
N ALA A 294 18.06 -3.76 -21.29
CA ALA A 294 19.11 -2.76 -21.27
C ALA A 294 19.41 -2.24 -19.86
N ALA A 295 18.37 -1.99 -19.07
CA ALA A 295 18.52 -1.54 -17.70
C ALA A 295 19.06 -2.64 -16.78
N THR A 296 18.67 -3.90 -17.00
CA THR A 296 19.19 -5.06 -16.25
C THR A 296 20.68 -5.24 -16.52
N GLU A 297 21.11 -5.18 -17.77
CA GLU A 297 22.53 -5.24 -18.13
C GLU A 297 23.31 -4.10 -17.45
N ALA A 298 22.80 -2.87 -17.50
CA ALA A 298 23.43 -1.71 -16.89
C ALA A 298 23.62 -1.88 -15.37
N VAL A 299 22.56 -2.35 -14.67
CA VAL A 299 22.60 -2.58 -13.22
C VAL A 299 23.59 -3.69 -12.85
N ILE A 300 23.61 -4.81 -13.59
CA ILE A 300 24.52 -5.93 -13.33
C ILE A 300 25.98 -5.53 -13.59
N GLU A 301 26.27 -4.76 -14.61
CA GLU A 301 27.61 -4.27 -14.90
C GLU A 301 28.14 -3.33 -13.80
N GLU A 302 27.29 -2.46 -13.24
CA GLU A 302 27.67 -1.59 -12.12
C GLU A 302 27.76 -2.34 -10.78
N ASN A 303 27.11 -3.51 -10.67
CA ASN A 303 27.01 -4.28 -9.42
C ASN A 303 27.28 -5.77 -9.67
N PRO A 304 28.46 -6.14 -10.19
CA PRO A 304 28.73 -7.51 -10.66
C PRO A 304 28.65 -8.56 -9.55
N ASP A 305 29.01 -8.19 -8.33
CA ASP A 305 29.02 -9.08 -7.16
C ASP A 305 27.68 -9.10 -6.40
N ASN A 306 26.73 -8.26 -6.77
CA ASN A 306 25.45 -8.18 -6.09
C ASN A 306 24.45 -9.19 -6.68
N VAL A 307 24.38 -10.36 -6.05
CA VAL A 307 23.45 -11.43 -6.44
C VAL A 307 21.97 -11.04 -6.23
N PHE A 308 21.67 -10.07 -5.36
CA PHE A 308 20.32 -9.65 -5.06
C PHE A 308 19.58 -9.17 -6.33
N TYR A 309 20.21 -8.34 -7.17
CA TYR A 309 19.60 -7.85 -8.41
C TYR A 309 19.39 -8.95 -9.45
N ARG A 310 20.19 -10.03 -9.40
CA ARG A 310 20.02 -11.19 -10.27
C ARG A 310 18.85 -12.08 -9.85
N TRP A 311 18.58 -12.16 -8.53
CA TRP A 311 17.50 -12.99 -7.99
C TRP A 311 16.16 -12.28 -7.96
N TYR A 312 16.13 -11.01 -7.54
CA TYR A 312 14.91 -10.23 -7.36
C TYR A 312 14.62 -9.26 -8.51
N GLY A 313 15.46 -9.25 -9.55
CA GLY A 313 15.33 -8.38 -10.70
C GLY A 313 16.01 -7.01 -10.53
N ALA A 314 16.50 -6.48 -11.62
CA ALA A 314 17.22 -5.21 -11.65
C ALA A 314 16.36 -4.00 -11.26
N GLY A 315 15.04 -4.10 -11.39
CA GLY A 315 14.12 -3.07 -10.91
C GLY A 315 14.26 -2.74 -9.43
N MET A 316 14.74 -3.69 -8.61
CA MET A 316 15.04 -3.47 -7.18
C MET A 316 16.21 -2.52 -6.93
N TRP A 317 16.97 -2.16 -7.95
CA TRP A 317 17.97 -1.09 -7.88
C TRP A 317 17.30 0.29 -7.79
N CYS A 318 16.09 0.43 -8.35
CA CYS A 318 15.37 1.69 -8.41
C CYS A 318 14.91 2.14 -7.03
N SER A 319 15.14 3.40 -6.74
CA SER A 319 14.54 4.12 -5.61
C SER A 319 14.41 5.60 -5.95
N PRO A 320 13.53 6.35 -5.27
CA PRO A 320 13.40 7.78 -5.50
C PRO A 320 14.72 8.54 -5.36
N VAL A 321 14.97 9.45 -6.28
CA VAL A 321 16.20 10.24 -6.33
C VAL A 321 16.09 11.45 -5.41
N LEU A 322 17.15 11.77 -4.68
CA LEU A 322 17.28 13.05 -4.00
C LEU A 322 17.54 14.12 -5.06
N ASP A 323 16.47 14.63 -5.68
CA ASP A 323 16.53 15.49 -6.86
C ASP A 323 16.69 17.00 -6.52
N GLY A 324 16.47 17.37 -5.26
CA GLY A 324 16.58 18.75 -4.77
C GLY A 324 15.34 19.61 -4.99
N GLU A 325 14.26 19.07 -5.57
CA GLU A 325 12.99 19.79 -5.82
C GLU A 325 11.78 19.01 -5.29
N VAL A 326 11.47 17.86 -5.85
CA VAL A 326 10.37 16.98 -5.40
C VAL A 326 10.72 16.35 -4.05
N ILE A 327 11.97 15.92 -3.91
CA ILE A 327 12.57 15.46 -2.66
C ILE A 327 13.80 16.36 -2.39
N PRO A 328 13.63 17.50 -1.70
CA PRO A 328 14.68 18.50 -1.58
C PRO A 328 15.78 18.14 -0.57
N PHE A 329 15.46 17.27 0.41
CA PHE A 329 16.36 16.90 1.49
C PHE A 329 16.34 15.41 1.76
N PRO A 330 17.44 14.83 2.32
CA PRO A 330 17.38 13.49 2.90
C PRO A 330 16.23 13.40 3.92
N LEU A 331 15.52 12.28 3.96
CA LEU A 331 14.34 12.11 4.84
C LEU A 331 14.68 12.20 6.33
N THR A 332 15.96 12.13 6.67
CA THR A 332 16.49 12.28 8.04
C THR A 332 16.89 13.70 8.39
N ASP A 333 16.81 14.64 7.44
CA ASP A 333 17.20 16.04 7.62
C ASP A 333 16.10 16.82 8.37
N GLU A 334 16.48 17.62 9.35
CA GLU A 334 15.53 18.39 10.17
C GLU A 334 14.65 19.36 9.36
N ARG A 335 15.09 19.79 8.17
CA ARG A 335 14.32 20.64 7.26
C ARG A 335 13.05 19.96 6.72
N VAL A 336 12.99 18.63 6.75
CA VAL A 336 11.79 17.87 6.40
C VAL A 336 10.62 18.21 7.32
N ALA A 337 10.89 18.67 8.54
CA ALA A 337 9.86 19.14 9.48
C ALA A 337 8.99 20.29 8.93
N GLU A 338 9.47 21.07 7.96
CA GLU A 338 8.65 22.12 7.31
C GLU A 338 7.44 21.53 6.57
N PHE A 339 7.52 20.26 6.16
CA PHE A 339 6.48 19.57 5.39
C PHE A 339 5.64 18.63 6.27
N SER A 340 6.25 18.01 7.29
CA SER A 340 5.64 16.94 8.09
C SER A 340 5.33 17.29 9.54
N LYS A 341 5.74 18.47 10.02
CA LYS A 341 5.49 18.87 11.42
C LYS A 341 4.00 18.83 11.77
N GLY A 342 3.67 18.13 12.84
CA GLY A 342 2.31 17.97 13.31
C GLY A 342 1.55 16.80 12.67
N LEU A 343 2.13 16.09 11.71
CA LEU A 343 1.56 14.85 11.18
C LEU A 343 1.74 13.72 12.19
N LEU A 344 0.67 12.95 12.38
CA LEU A 344 0.64 11.85 13.33
C LEU A 344 1.05 10.56 12.62
N THR A 345 1.78 9.65 13.31
CA THR A 345 2.23 8.41 12.69
C THR A 345 2.04 7.17 13.55
N ILE A 346 1.71 6.04 12.90
CA ILE A 346 1.91 4.69 13.43
C ILE A 346 3.08 4.08 12.66
N ILE A 347 4.03 3.46 13.38
CA ILE A 347 5.22 2.85 12.80
C ILE A 347 5.42 1.47 13.42
N GLY A 348 5.62 0.43 12.62
CA GLY A 348 5.85 -0.89 13.19
C GLY A 348 6.44 -1.89 12.20
N CYS A 349 6.60 -3.12 12.69
CA CYS A 349 7.08 -4.25 11.89
C CYS A 349 6.56 -5.56 12.47
N ASN A 350 6.82 -6.66 11.75
CA ASN A 350 6.48 -8.00 12.19
C ASN A 350 7.56 -8.59 13.09
N PHE A 351 7.20 -9.48 13.99
CA PHE A 351 8.12 -10.09 14.98
C PHE A 351 9.30 -10.80 14.30
N SER A 352 9.09 -11.48 13.17
CA SER A 352 10.15 -12.19 12.46
C SER A 352 11.09 -11.27 11.65
N GLU A 353 10.79 -9.98 11.58
CA GLU A 353 11.59 -8.96 10.91
C GLU A 353 12.51 -8.22 11.90
N ASN A 354 13.25 -8.98 12.69
CA ASN A 354 14.11 -8.45 13.74
C ASN A 354 15.13 -7.41 13.26
N ASN A 355 15.54 -7.47 12.00
CA ASN A 355 16.39 -6.49 11.35
C ASN A 355 15.72 -5.15 11.06
N MET A 356 14.37 -5.08 11.05
CA MET A 356 13.62 -3.85 10.83
C MET A 356 13.35 -3.05 12.11
N LEU A 357 13.36 -3.70 13.27
CA LEU A 357 13.11 -3.03 14.54
C LEU A 357 14.03 -1.82 14.82
N PRO A 358 15.35 -1.87 14.56
CA PRO A 358 16.20 -0.70 14.69
C PRO A 358 15.80 0.46 13.79
N ALA A 359 15.30 0.18 12.58
CA ALA A 359 14.82 1.21 11.65
C ALA A 359 13.49 1.82 12.11
N VAL A 360 12.61 1.04 12.76
CA VAL A 360 11.37 1.54 13.39
C VAL A 360 11.72 2.60 14.45
N TYR A 361 12.62 2.28 15.38
CA TYR A 361 13.06 3.23 16.40
C TYR A 361 13.77 4.45 15.80
N ALA A 362 14.67 4.24 14.84
CA ALA A 362 15.38 5.33 14.19
C ALA A 362 14.41 6.31 13.50
N ASN A 363 13.38 5.80 12.82
CA ASN A 363 12.36 6.62 12.19
C ASN A 363 11.53 7.38 13.24
N ALA A 364 11.13 6.73 14.32
CA ALA A 364 10.40 7.36 15.42
C ALA A 364 11.23 8.46 16.09
N ASP A 365 12.51 8.21 16.36
CA ASP A 365 13.43 9.19 16.96
C ASP A 365 13.63 10.43 16.05
N ILE A 366 13.76 10.22 14.73
CA ILE A 366 13.88 11.30 13.75
C ILE A 366 12.62 12.18 13.80
N ARG A 367 11.44 11.57 13.72
CA ARG A 367 10.17 12.29 13.73
C ARG A 367 9.90 12.99 15.05
N TYR A 368 10.25 12.37 16.17
CA TYR A 368 10.16 13.00 17.48
C TYR A 368 10.99 14.29 17.55
N LYS A 369 12.22 14.26 17.03
CA LYS A 369 13.09 15.45 16.94
C LYS A 369 12.56 16.52 15.99
N MET A 370 11.87 16.14 14.92
CA MET A 370 11.20 17.07 14.01
C MET A 370 9.95 17.74 14.62
N GLY A 371 9.52 17.30 15.81
CA GLY A 371 8.37 17.85 16.52
C GLY A 371 7.04 17.29 16.03
N ASP A 372 7.02 16.08 15.50
CA ASP A 372 5.81 15.31 15.29
C ASP A 372 5.20 15.02 16.66
N THR A 373 3.94 15.38 16.83
CA THR A 373 3.36 15.53 18.17
C THR A 373 2.89 14.20 18.75
N LYS A 374 2.60 13.19 17.90
CA LYS A 374 2.12 11.88 18.36
C LYS A 374 2.58 10.79 17.41
N GLN A 375 3.22 9.79 17.99
CA GLN A 375 3.67 8.60 17.29
C GLN A 375 3.33 7.38 18.10
N TYR A 376 2.99 6.28 17.44
CA TYR A 376 2.60 5.02 18.05
C TYR A 376 3.40 3.89 17.40
N LEU A 377 3.98 3.01 18.23
CA LEU A 377 4.82 1.93 17.71
C LEU A 377 4.19 0.56 17.94
N TYR A 378 4.37 -0.37 16.98
CA TYR A 378 3.87 -1.73 17.13
C TYR A 378 4.84 -2.81 16.64
N ILE A 379 4.64 -4.01 17.18
CA ILE A 379 5.10 -5.30 16.65
C ILE A 379 3.87 -6.16 16.38
N PHE A 380 3.75 -6.72 15.18
CA PHE A 380 2.79 -7.77 14.92
C PHE A 380 3.41 -9.13 15.19
N ALA A 381 2.83 -9.91 16.12
CA ALA A 381 3.41 -11.15 16.65
C ALA A 381 2.49 -12.37 16.56
N LYS A 382 1.36 -12.29 15.84
CA LYS A 382 0.48 -13.44 15.60
C LYS A 382 1.10 -14.38 14.56
N PRO A 383 1.53 -15.59 14.93
CA PRO A 383 2.19 -16.49 13.98
C PRO A 383 1.21 -17.09 12.98
N SER A 384 1.68 -17.28 11.74
CA SER A 384 0.96 -18.09 10.76
C SER A 384 0.88 -19.55 11.23
N PRO A 385 -0.28 -20.21 11.12
CA PRO A 385 -0.41 -21.63 11.47
C PRO A 385 0.12 -22.56 10.37
N HIS A 386 0.52 -22.02 9.21
CA HIS A 386 0.89 -22.81 8.05
C HIS A 386 2.36 -23.24 8.06
N MET A 387 2.69 -24.24 7.25
CA MET A 387 4.04 -24.75 7.05
C MET A 387 4.78 -25.10 8.35
N ASP A 388 4.07 -25.81 9.24
CA ASP A 388 4.59 -26.24 10.55
C ASP A 388 5.09 -25.05 11.41
N GLY A 389 4.48 -23.85 11.26
CA GLY A 389 4.89 -22.63 11.97
C GLY A 389 6.19 -22.00 11.47
N THR A 390 6.78 -22.53 10.39
CA THR A 390 8.04 -22.04 9.83
C THR A 390 7.95 -20.60 9.34
N PHE A 391 6.77 -20.21 8.93
CA PHE A 391 6.51 -18.87 8.40
C PHE A 391 6.34 -17.83 9.50
N ALA A 392 6.05 -18.26 10.73
CA ALA A 392 5.86 -17.40 11.91
C ALA A 392 5.08 -16.10 11.59
N THR A 393 5.64 -14.94 11.90
CA THR A 393 5.11 -13.61 11.56
C THR A 393 5.99 -12.97 10.48
N ASN A 394 6.07 -13.61 9.33
CA ASN A 394 6.90 -13.14 8.23
C ASN A 394 6.38 -11.81 7.64
N HIS A 395 7.13 -11.26 6.72
CA HIS A 395 6.78 -10.04 6.00
C HIS A 395 5.35 -10.08 5.45
N CYS A 396 4.57 -8.99 5.57
CA CYS A 396 3.17 -8.85 5.13
C CYS A 396 2.11 -9.65 5.90
N THR A 397 2.44 -10.46 6.92
CA THR A 397 1.42 -11.29 7.62
C THR A 397 0.40 -10.48 8.41
N GLU A 398 0.68 -9.22 8.76
CA GLU A 398 -0.25 -8.31 9.41
C GLU A 398 -1.37 -7.80 8.48
N MET A 399 -1.14 -7.80 7.16
CA MET A 399 -2.04 -7.15 6.19
C MET A 399 -3.47 -7.68 6.19
N PRO A 400 -3.74 -9.01 6.21
CA PRO A 400 -5.10 -9.53 6.32
C PRO A 400 -5.83 -9.06 7.59
N PHE A 401 -5.09 -8.71 8.66
CA PHE A 401 -5.65 -8.19 9.91
C PHE A 401 -5.95 -6.70 9.79
N VAL A 402 -5.07 -5.92 9.20
CA VAL A 402 -5.27 -4.48 8.95
C VAL A 402 -6.50 -4.25 8.09
N PHE A 403 -6.62 -4.99 6.97
CA PHE A 403 -7.77 -4.89 6.06
C PHE A 403 -9.02 -5.62 6.57
N ASN A 404 -8.95 -6.34 7.70
CA ASN A 404 -10.02 -7.20 8.22
C ASN A 404 -10.48 -8.28 7.21
N ASN A 405 -9.55 -8.81 6.44
CA ASN A 405 -9.78 -9.72 5.32
C ASN A 405 -9.20 -11.11 5.55
N ILE A 406 -9.40 -11.69 6.75
CA ILE A 406 -8.84 -12.99 7.14
C ILE A 406 -9.20 -14.10 6.15
N TRP A 407 -10.45 -14.13 5.66
CA TRP A 407 -10.85 -15.16 4.69
C TRP A 407 -10.09 -15.06 3.37
N LEU A 408 -9.85 -13.85 2.89
CA LEU A 408 -9.07 -13.60 1.67
C LEU A 408 -7.59 -13.90 1.88
N GLY A 409 -7.06 -13.64 3.09
CA GLY A 409 -5.68 -13.93 3.48
C GLY A 409 -5.47 -15.30 4.13
N ARG A 410 -6.47 -16.22 4.13
CA ARG A 410 -6.42 -17.48 4.87
C ARG A 410 -5.27 -18.41 4.51
N PHE A 411 -4.75 -18.34 3.29
CA PHE A 411 -3.57 -19.10 2.87
C PHE A 411 -2.30 -18.65 3.57
N MET A 412 -2.25 -17.39 3.99
CA MET A 412 -1.12 -16.79 4.70
C MET A 412 -1.28 -16.89 6.22
N VAL A 413 -2.47 -16.56 6.78
CA VAL A 413 -2.64 -16.34 8.22
C VAL A 413 -3.59 -17.31 8.91
N GLY A 414 -4.15 -18.28 8.16
CA GLY A 414 -5.22 -19.14 8.67
C GLY A 414 -6.57 -18.41 8.76
N ALA A 415 -7.58 -19.09 9.29
CA ALA A 415 -8.93 -18.53 9.43
C ALA A 415 -9.61 -19.05 10.71
N ASP A 416 -8.90 -19.13 11.80
CA ASP A 416 -9.44 -19.47 13.11
C ASP A 416 -10.15 -18.29 13.77
N LYS A 417 -10.91 -18.57 14.85
CA LYS A 417 -11.67 -17.54 15.54
C LYS A 417 -10.79 -16.43 16.15
N SER A 418 -9.58 -16.77 16.57
CA SER A 418 -8.67 -15.79 17.17
C SER A 418 -8.14 -14.83 16.09
N ALA A 419 -7.87 -15.32 14.88
CA ALA A 419 -7.47 -14.48 13.76
C ALA A 419 -8.57 -13.45 13.39
N TYR A 420 -9.83 -13.87 13.26
CA TYR A 420 -10.94 -12.94 13.03
C TYR A 420 -11.10 -11.91 14.14
N LYS A 421 -10.97 -12.33 15.41
CA LYS A 421 -11.07 -11.41 16.55
C LYS A 421 -9.95 -10.37 16.55
N LEU A 422 -8.73 -10.80 16.28
CA LEU A 422 -7.59 -9.89 16.20
C LEU A 422 -7.72 -8.94 15.01
N ALA A 423 -8.17 -9.42 13.86
CA ALA A 423 -8.38 -8.59 12.67
C ALA A 423 -9.44 -7.51 12.89
N ASP A 424 -10.57 -7.88 13.52
CA ASP A 424 -11.60 -6.91 13.87
C ASP A 424 -11.06 -5.83 14.81
N PHE A 425 -10.29 -6.22 15.82
CA PHE A 425 -9.65 -5.32 16.77
C PHE A 425 -8.60 -4.42 16.10
N MET A 426 -7.65 -4.99 15.33
CA MET A 426 -6.60 -4.21 14.67
C MET A 426 -7.17 -3.21 13.67
N SER A 427 -8.13 -3.64 12.86
CA SER A 427 -8.78 -2.75 11.90
C SER A 427 -9.57 -1.63 12.62
N ASP A 428 -10.19 -1.88 13.78
CA ASP A 428 -10.80 -0.82 14.59
C ASP A 428 -9.77 0.20 15.09
N VAL A 429 -8.59 -0.26 15.49
CA VAL A 429 -7.47 0.59 15.94
C VAL A 429 -6.97 1.48 14.79
N TRP A 430 -6.74 0.92 13.57
CA TRP A 430 -6.35 1.67 12.39
C TRP A 430 -7.40 2.70 11.98
N VAL A 431 -8.66 2.31 12.01
CA VAL A 431 -9.79 3.21 11.71
C VAL A 431 -9.93 4.31 12.76
N SER A 432 -9.73 4.02 14.06
CA SER A 432 -9.74 5.04 15.12
C SER A 432 -8.63 6.07 14.89
N PHE A 433 -7.42 5.62 14.57
CA PHE A 433 -6.32 6.51 14.23
C PHE A 433 -6.61 7.35 12.98
N ALA A 434 -7.15 6.75 11.93
CA ALA A 434 -7.52 7.46 10.72
C ALA A 434 -8.61 8.52 10.98
N LYS A 435 -9.50 8.26 11.92
CA LYS A 435 -10.62 9.13 12.27
C LYS A 435 -10.18 10.32 13.12
N ASP A 436 -9.53 10.04 14.24
CA ASP A 436 -9.31 11.01 15.30
C ASP A 436 -7.81 11.29 15.60
N GLY A 437 -6.88 10.55 14.95
CA GLY A 437 -5.44 10.61 15.22
C GLY A 437 -5.01 9.91 16.50
N VAL A 438 -5.93 9.20 17.15
CA VAL A 438 -5.68 8.44 18.37
C VAL A 438 -6.11 7.00 18.15
N PRO A 439 -5.18 6.02 18.25
CA PRO A 439 -5.48 4.61 17.95
C PRO A 439 -6.16 3.89 19.13
N ASP A 440 -6.90 4.60 19.95
CA ASP A 440 -7.61 4.05 21.09
C ASP A 440 -8.96 3.48 20.67
N VAL A 441 -9.30 2.32 21.18
CA VAL A 441 -10.60 1.70 21.04
C VAL A 441 -11.11 1.24 22.39
N LYS A 442 -12.38 0.85 22.48
CA LYS A 442 -13.00 0.47 23.73
C LYS A 442 -12.12 -0.50 24.55
N ARG A 443 -11.72 -0.08 25.76
CA ARG A 443 -10.86 -0.82 26.71
C ARG A 443 -9.42 -1.04 26.26
N PHE A 444 -8.95 -0.35 25.23
CA PHE A 444 -7.58 -0.35 24.81
C PHE A 444 -7.10 1.08 24.64
N HIS A 445 -5.97 1.40 25.27
CA HIS A 445 -5.26 2.67 25.15
C HIS A 445 -3.86 2.38 24.63
N TRP A 446 -3.46 3.12 23.60
CA TRP A 446 -2.13 3.01 23.02
C TRP A 446 -1.25 4.18 23.48
N GLU A 447 -0.20 3.89 24.22
CA GLU A 447 0.73 4.89 24.74
C GLU A 447 1.48 5.57 23.57
N GLU A 448 1.57 6.91 23.63
CA GLU A 448 2.34 7.68 22.67
C GLU A 448 3.84 7.38 22.81
N TYR A 449 4.58 7.42 21.70
CA TYR A 449 6.02 7.20 21.72
C TYR A 449 6.75 8.23 22.59
N ASP A 450 7.58 7.73 23.46
CA ASP A 450 8.53 8.47 24.26
C ASP A 450 9.94 7.86 24.07
N PRO A 451 10.98 8.66 23.78
CA PRO A 451 12.30 8.14 23.44
C PRO A 451 13.03 7.46 24.65
N GLU A 452 12.60 7.69 25.89
CA GLU A 452 13.20 7.08 27.09
C GLU A 452 12.58 5.71 27.37
N THR A 453 11.24 5.63 27.36
CA THR A 453 10.50 4.41 27.68
C THR A 453 10.20 3.53 26.50
N LYS A 454 10.13 4.11 25.29
CA LYS A 454 9.87 3.44 24.01
C LYS A 454 8.69 2.47 24.04
N PRO A 455 7.48 2.92 24.40
CA PRO A 455 6.32 2.07 24.47
C PRO A 455 6.01 1.51 23.08
N MET A 456 5.62 0.23 23.02
CA MET A 456 5.31 -0.47 21.79
C MET A 456 4.18 -1.47 22.03
N VAL A 457 3.18 -1.47 21.18
CA VAL A 457 2.08 -2.45 21.26
C VAL A 457 2.46 -3.72 20.51
N VAL A 458 2.27 -4.85 21.13
CA VAL A 458 2.46 -6.17 20.53
C VAL A 458 1.08 -6.75 20.19
N PHE A 459 0.76 -6.81 18.93
CA PHE A 459 -0.48 -7.42 18.43
C PHE A 459 -0.32 -8.94 18.32
N ASN A 460 -1.06 -9.66 19.15
CA ASN A 460 -1.15 -11.11 19.17
C ASN A 460 -2.55 -11.51 19.71
N ASP A 461 -2.78 -12.79 19.99
CA ASP A 461 -4.01 -13.27 20.64
C ASP A 461 -4.32 -12.52 21.94
N GLU A 462 -3.28 -12.12 22.67
CA GLU A 462 -3.32 -11.17 23.80
C GLU A 462 -2.47 -9.95 23.43
N THR A 463 -3.12 -8.82 23.16
CA THR A 463 -2.43 -7.57 22.85
C THR A 463 -1.95 -6.90 24.13
N VAL A 464 -0.66 -6.56 24.18
CA VAL A 464 0.01 -5.96 25.34
C VAL A 464 0.88 -4.78 24.94
N THR A 465 1.08 -3.82 25.82
CA THR A 465 2.12 -2.78 25.69
C THR A 465 3.40 -3.26 26.38
N VAL A 466 4.52 -3.10 25.69
CA VAL A 466 5.88 -3.43 26.16
C VAL A 466 6.76 -2.18 26.10
N HIS A 467 7.84 -2.16 26.87
CA HIS A 467 8.76 -1.04 26.97
C HIS A 467 10.20 -1.47 26.70
N ALA A 468 11.08 -0.53 26.46
CA ALA A 468 12.51 -0.81 26.23
C ALA A 468 13.09 -1.70 27.33
N GLY A 469 13.75 -2.80 26.91
CA GLY A 469 14.34 -3.77 27.84
C GLY A 469 13.47 -4.98 28.18
N ASP A 470 12.20 -5.01 27.79
CA ASP A 470 11.33 -6.17 27.99
C ASP A 470 11.82 -7.41 27.21
N ALA A 471 11.50 -8.59 27.71
CA ALA A 471 12.01 -9.87 27.22
C ALA A 471 11.74 -10.11 25.72
N ILE A 472 10.63 -9.63 25.18
CA ILE A 472 10.24 -9.81 23.79
C ILE A 472 11.29 -9.28 22.81
N PHE A 473 12.01 -8.20 23.14
CA PHE A 473 13.05 -7.66 22.25
C PHE A 473 14.26 -8.61 22.18
N GLY A 474 14.59 -9.30 23.28
CA GLY A 474 15.59 -10.36 23.28
C GLY A 474 15.14 -11.59 22.48
N GLU A 475 13.88 -11.97 22.62
CA GLU A 475 13.27 -13.06 21.85
C GLU A 475 13.26 -12.76 20.35
N MET A 476 12.84 -11.53 19.96
CA MET A 476 12.84 -11.06 18.58
C MET A 476 14.25 -11.03 17.99
N ALA A 477 15.25 -10.53 18.74
CA ALA A 477 16.64 -10.49 18.30
C ALA A 477 17.26 -11.90 18.14
N ALA A 478 16.84 -12.85 18.96
CA ALA A 478 17.29 -14.24 18.93
C ALA A 478 16.52 -15.10 17.91
N TYR A 479 15.42 -14.60 17.36
CA TYR A 479 14.58 -15.34 16.42
C TYR A 479 15.37 -15.72 15.16
N LYS A 480 15.25 -16.99 14.77
CA LYS A 480 15.79 -17.49 13.52
C LYS A 480 14.68 -18.21 12.79
N PRO A 481 14.39 -17.84 11.52
CA PRO A 481 13.38 -18.53 10.75
C PRO A 481 13.72 -20.02 10.65
N ALA A 482 12.75 -20.87 10.96
CA ALA A 482 12.89 -22.28 10.73
C ALA A 482 12.90 -22.54 9.22
N ARG A 483 13.58 -23.60 8.80
CA ARG A 483 13.55 -24.03 7.40
C ARG A 483 12.43 -25.02 7.19
N TRP A 484 11.62 -24.78 6.14
CA TRP A 484 10.61 -25.74 5.75
C TRP A 484 11.25 -27.07 5.35
N LYS A 485 10.68 -28.19 5.85
CA LYS A 485 11.27 -29.52 5.72
C LYS A 485 11.17 -30.14 4.33
N TYR A 486 10.28 -29.63 3.49
CA TYR A 486 10.11 -30.15 2.13
C TYR A 486 11.04 -29.42 1.16
N ARG A 487 11.62 -30.20 0.23
CA ARG A 487 12.53 -29.63 -0.77
C ARG A 487 11.73 -28.83 -1.77
N GLN A 488 12.13 -27.59 -1.95
CA GLN A 488 11.60 -26.73 -3.01
C GLN A 488 12.16 -27.20 -4.36
N ARG A 489 11.35 -27.08 -5.42
CA ARG A 489 11.71 -27.48 -6.79
C ARG A 489 12.61 -26.45 -7.46
#